data_b85ee74be23a4ac409e149f84e8c6802
#
_entry.id   b85ee74be23a4ac409e149f84e8c6802
#
_cell.length_a   1.000
_cell.length_b   1.000
_cell.length_c   1.000
_cell.angle_alpha   90.00
_cell.angle_beta   90.00
_cell.angle_gamma   90.00
#
_symmetry.space_group_name_H-M   'P 1'
#
loop_
_entity.id
_entity.type
_entity.pdbx_description
1 polymer ?
#
loop_
_entity_poly.entity_id
_entity_poly.type
_entity_poly.pdbx_seq_one_letter_code
_entity_poly.pdbx_strand_id
1 'polypeptide(L)'
;CYGVALGDITGEKPDLLAGVRRSLGTAGIPVFALPGNHDKYKVDDATPRDASYFRYTMGPVDYSFNRGDVHVVCMDDVIYTSGTEYTNGFTDAQLAWLRADLSFVPKQKMVILCYHIPLRSGTARNMAAVKALLSEYAEAHLMAAHTHYNENFINTDADGGLYEHIHGAPCG
;
A
#
# COMPACT_ATOMS: atom_id res chain seq x y z
N CYS A 1 -16.55 -5.34 -9.61
CA CYS A 1 -15.13 -5.71 -9.61
C CYS A 1 -14.26 -4.47 -9.60
N TYR A 2 -13.04 -4.57 -9.08
CA TYR A 2 -11.96 -3.59 -9.15
C TYR A 2 -10.62 -4.33 -9.05
N GLY A 3 -9.54 -3.70 -9.44
CA GLY A 3 -8.17 -4.18 -9.25
C GLY A 3 -7.36 -3.18 -8.42
N VAL A 4 -6.32 -3.67 -7.74
CA VAL A 4 -5.32 -2.85 -7.06
C VAL A 4 -3.94 -3.30 -7.51
N ALA A 5 -3.15 -2.40 -8.08
CA ALA A 5 -1.74 -2.62 -8.36
C ALA A 5 -0.93 -2.24 -7.11
N LEU A 6 -0.24 -3.22 -6.53
CA LEU A 6 0.41 -3.12 -5.23
C LEU A 6 1.87 -2.62 -5.30
N GLY A 7 2.18 -1.78 -6.29
CA GLY A 7 3.50 -1.16 -6.43
C GLY A 7 4.45 -1.88 -7.40
N ASP A 8 5.62 -1.27 -7.57
CA ASP A 8 6.69 -1.69 -8.50
C ASP A 8 6.21 -1.82 -9.96
N ILE A 9 5.46 -0.81 -10.40
CA ILE A 9 4.73 -0.83 -11.67
C ILE A 9 5.68 -0.63 -12.86
N THR A 10 6.76 0.13 -12.71
CA THR A 10 7.60 0.55 -13.84
C THR A 10 9.10 0.24 -13.71
N GLY A 11 9.53 -0.38 -12.61
CA GLY A 11 10.93 -0.76 -12.43
C GLY A 11 11.92 0.40 -12.64
N GLU A 12 11.72 1.52 -11.94
CA GLU A 12 12.56 2.74 -11.98
C GLU A 12 12.51 3.54 -13.30
N LYS A 13 11.49 3.34 -14.13
CA LYS A 13 11.32 4.06 -15.40
C LYS A 13 10.10 5.01 -15.34
N PRO A 14 10.26 6.24 -14.83
CA PRO A 14 9.15 7.16 -14.61
C PRO A 14 8.39 7.52 -15.90
N ASP A 15 9.08 7.60 -17.03
CA ASP A 15 8.51 7.88 -18.34
C ASP A 15 7.47 6.83 -18.78
N LEU A 16 7.51 5.62 -18.24
CA LEU A 16 6.54 4.57 -18.54
C LEU A 16 5.23 4.72 -17.76
N LEU A 17 5.20 5.43 -16.63
CA LEU A 17 4.00 5.53 -15.77
C LEU A 17 2.76 6.02 -16.52
N ALA A 18 2.90 7.02 -17.38
CA ALA A 18 1.78 7.52 -18.17
C ALA A 18 1.23 6.47 -19.15
N GLY A 19 2.11 5.64 -19.71
CA GLY A 19 1.74 4.51 -20.56
C GLY A 19 0.97 3.44 -19.78
N VAL A 20 1.50 3.06 -18.64
CA VAL A 20 0.87 2.07 -17.74
C VAL A 20 -0.51 2.56 -17.29
N ARG A 21 -0.64 3.83 -16.86
CA ARG A 21 -1.93 4.40 -16.49
C ARG A 21 -2.97 4.26 -17.62
N ARG A 22 -2.59 4.53 -18.87
CA ARG A 22 -3.48 4.34 -20.02
C ARG A 22 -3.86 2.87 -20.19
N SER A 23 -2.91 1.96 -20.07
CA SER A 23 -3.15 0.52 -20.19
C SER A 23 -4.09 0.00 -19.11
N LEU A 24 -3.89 0.40 -17.85
CA LEU A 24 -4.79 0.07 -16.74
C LEU A 24 -6.22 0.60 -16.99
N GLY A 25 -6.35 1.78 -17.62
CA GLY A 25 -7.63 2.34 -18.02
C GLY A 25 -8.39 1.53 -19.06
N THR A 26 -7.74 0.59 -19.77
CA THR A 26 -8.40 -0.29 -20.75
C THR A 26 -8.90 -1.62 -20.15
N ALA A 27 -8.68 -1.85 -18.86
CA ALA A 27 -9.05 -3.12 -18.19
C ALA A 27 -10.56 -3.39 -18.08
N GLY A 28 -11.42 -2.40 -18.38
CA GLY A 28 -12.87 -2.51 -18.29
C GLY A 28 -13.42 -2.52 -16.84
N ILE A 29 -12.53 -2.38 -15.86
CA ILE A 29 -12.84 -2.21 -14.44
C ILE A 29 -11.99 -1.07 -13.86
N PRO A 30 -12.41 -0.41 -12.78
CA PRO A 30 -11.54 0.52 -12.05
C PRO A 30 -10.29 -0.21 -11.56
N VAL A 31 -9.10 0.33 -11.83
CA VAL A 31 -7.84 -0.14 -11.29
C VAL A 31 -7.19 0.99 -10.49
N PHE A 32 -7.00 0.73 -9.22
CA PHE A 32 -6.30 1.60 -8.29
C PHE A 32 -4.82 1.22 -8.25
N ALA A 33 -3.95 2.13 -7.81
CA ALA A 33 -2.53 1.85 -7.73
C ALA A 33 -1.91 2.56 -6.52
N LEU A 34 -0.92 1.93 -5.93
CA LEU A 34 -0.03 2.54 -4.93
C LEU A 34 1.43 2.35 -5.37
N PRO A 35 2.38 3.16 -4.89
CA PRO A 35 3.77 3.03 -5.28
C PRO A 35 4.48 1.90 -4.52
N GLY A 36 5.42 1.23 -5.20
CA GLY A 36 6.46 0.43 -4.56
C GLY A 36 7.78 1.20 -4.45
N ASN A 37 8.83 0.52 -4.02
CA ASN A 37 10.16 1.14 -3.91
C ASN A 37 10.72 1.53 -5.28
N HIS A 38 10.45 0.78 -6.33
CA HIS A 38 10.89 1.09 -7.69
C HIS A 38 10.05 2.17 -8.39
N ASP A 39 8.95 2.64 -7.79
CA ASP A 39 8.12 3.74 -8.32
C ASP A 39 8.42 5.09 -7.67
N LYS A 40 9.48 5.17 -6.85
CA LYS A 40 9.96 6.40 -6.24
C LYS A 40 11.24 6.87 -6.90
N TYR A 41 11.30 8.15 -7.22
CA TYR A 41 12.38 8.69 -8.04
C TYR A 41 13.07 9.84 -7.34
N LYS A 42 14.33 10.08 -7.69
CA LYS A 42 15.06 11.28 -7.28
C LYS A 42 14.58 12.47 -8.10
N VAL A 43 14.33 13.57 -7.42
CA VAL A 43 14.16 14.89 -8.08
C VAL A 43 15.53 15.50 -8.35
N ASP A 44 16.47 15.30 -7.41
CA ASP A 44 17.87 15.71 -7.51
C ASP A 44 18.77 14.77 -6.68
N ASP A 45 20.09 14.98 -6.72
CA ASP A 45 21.04 14.12 -5.99
C ASP A 45 21.10 14.42 -4.48
N ALA A 46 20.52 15.52 -4.02
CA ALA A 46 20.57 15.96 -2.62
C ALA A 46 19.38 15.42 -1.80
N THR A 47 18.31 14.98 -2.47
CA THR A 47 17.09 14.52 -1.80
C THR A 47 16.92 13.00 -1.89
N PRO A 48 16.33 12.35 -0.87
CA PRO A 48 15.88 10.98 -0.97
C PRO A 48 14.86 10.82 -2.11
N ARG A 49 14.72 9.59 -2.60
CA ARG A 49 13.64 9.26 -3.55
C ARG A 49 12.28 9.51 -2.92
N ASP A 50 11.35 10.04 -3.70
CA ASP A 50 9.97 10.30 -3.27
C ASP A 50 8.93 9.85 -4.30
N ALA A 51 7.67 9.94 -3.92
CA ALA A 51 6.53 9.56 -4.76
C ALA A 51 5.93 10.74 -5.55
N SER A 52 6.60 11.89 -5.68
CA SER A 52 6.03 13.09 -6.31
C SER A 52 5.63 12.84 -7.77
N TYR A 53 6.50 12.17 -8.53
CA TYR A 53 6.20 11.84 -9.92
C TYR A 53 5.05 10.83 -10.04
N PHE A 54 5.00 9.84 -9.13
CA PHE A 54 3.89 8.90 -9.05
C PHE A 54 2.56 9.64 -8.77
N ARG A 55 2.56 10.54 -7.76
CA ARG A 55 1.38 11.37 -7.44
C ARG A 55 0.90 12.19 -8.62
N TYR A 56 1.82 12.82 -9.34
CA TYR A 56 1.48 13.62 -10.52
C TYR A 56 0.84 12.76 -11.63
N THR A 57 1.33 11.55 -11.83
CA THR A 57 0.93 10.71 -12.96
C THR A 57 -0.23 9.77 -12.64
N MET A 58 -0.18 9.10 -11.47
CA MET A 58 -1.13 8.04 -11.09
C MET A 58 -2.22 8.53 -10.14
N GLY A 59 -1.95 9.55 -9.34
CA GLY A 59 -2.86 10.08 -8.34
C GLY A 59 -2.33 9.94 -6.90
N PRO A 60 -3.20 10.07 -5.88
CA PRO A 60 -2.79 10.00 -4.48
C PRO A 60 -2.14 8.65 -4.14
N VAL A 61 -1.24 8.66 -3.14
CA VAL A 61 -0.54 7.46 -2.66
C VAL A 61 -1.14 6.92 -1.36
N ASP A 62 -1.83 7.79 -0.62
CA ASP A 62 -2.61 7.44 0.56
C ASP A 62 -4.06 7.84 0.29
N TYR A 63 -4.95 6.87 0.22
CA TYR A 63 -6.38 7.09 -0.07
C TYR A 63 -7.22 5.88 0.31
N SER A 64 -8.52 6.07 0.39
CA SER A 64 -9.48 5.00 0.64
C SER A 64 -10.70 5.08 -0.27
N PHE A 65 -11.43 4.00 -0.38
CA PHE A 65 -12.72 3.94 -1.07
C PHE A 65 -13.58 2.80 -0.53
N ASN A 66 -14.89 2.93 -0.72
CA ASN A 66 -15.84 1.88 -0.35
C ASN A 66 -16.30 1.09 -1.59
N ARG A 67 -16.43 -0.23 -1.43
CA ARG A 67 -17.04 -1.09 -2.42
C ARG A 67 -18.01 -2.08 -1.74
N GLY A 68 -19.28 -1.73 -1.69
CA GLY A 68 -20.26 -2.47 -0.91
C GLY A 68 -19.91 -2.41 0.59
N ASP A 69 -19.83 -3.56 1.22
CA ASP A 69 -19.50 -3.68 2.65
C ASP A 69 -17.99 -3.75 2.92
N VAL A 70 -17.18 -3.51 1.92
CA VAL A 70 -15.72 -3.48 2.04
C VAL A 70 -15.22 -2.05 1.99
N HIS A 71 -14.39 -1.67 2.96
CA HIS A 71 -13.61 -0.45 2.97
C HIS A 71 -12.17 -0.78 2.58
N VAL A 72 -11.68 -0.21 1.49
CA VAL A 72 -10.34 -0.45 0.98
C VAL A 72 -9.48 0.78 1.24
N VAL A 73 -8.34 0.56 1.87
CA VAL A 73 -7.34 1.59 2.15
C VAL A 73 -6.08 1.25 1.37
N CYS A 74 -5.55 2.21 0.62
CA CYS A 74 -4.28 2.10 -0.08
C CYS A 74 -3.30 3.09 0.54
N MET A 75 -2.12 2.63 0.96
CA MET A 75 -1.12 3.48 1.62
C MET A 75 0.28 3.19 1.12
N ASP A 76 1.06 4.25 0.97
CA ASP A 76 2.49 4.18 0.66
C ASP A 76 3.29 3.85 1.92
N ASP A 77 3.82 2.64 2.00
CA ASP A 77 4.60 2.17 3.15
C ASP A 77 6.12 2.21 2.93
N VAL A 78 6.59 2.73 1.80
CA VAL A 78 8.03 2.83 1.49
C VAL A 78 8.58 4.17 1.93
N ILE A 79 9.51 4.19 2.87
CA ILE A 79 10.13 5.40 3.42
C ILE A 79 11.60 5.42 3.03
N TYR A 80 11.99 6.25 2.05
CA TYR A 80 13.40 6.47 1.72
C TYR A 80 14.07 7.36 2.75
N THR A 81 15.21 6.92 3.26
CA THR A 81 16.02 7.63 4.27
C THR A 81 17.25 8.30 3.67
N SER A 82 17.78 7.75 2.58
CA SER A 82 18.88 8.31 1.78
C SER A 82 18.80 7.74 0.37
N GLY A 83 19.56 8.22 -0.55
CA GLY A 83 19.72 7.79 -1.95
C GLY A 83 18.93 6.56 -2.39
N THR A 84 19.42 5.38 -2.05
CA THR A 84 18.78 4.08 -2.36
C THR A 84 18.32 3.33 -1.12
N GLU A 85 18.62 3.84 0.08
CA GLU A 85 18.25 3.20 1.34
C GLU A 85 16.81 3.55 1.71
N TYR A 86 16.02 2.54 2.04
CA TYR A 86 14.64 2.70 2.48
C TYR A 86 14.29 1.72 3.63
N THR A 87 13.25 2.07 4.34
CA THR A 87 12.58 1.23 5.33
C THR A 87 11.10 1.17 5.02
N ASN A 88 10.38 0.25 5.64
CA ASN A 88 8.94 0.14 5.47
C ASN A 88 8.16 0.61 6.70
N GLY A 89 6.87 0.82 6.51
CA GLY A 89 5.91 1.22 7.52
C GLY A 89 5.27 2.57 7.23
N PHE A 90 4.58 3.13 8.21
CA PHE A 90 3.77 4.33 8.03
C PHE A 90 4.29 5.46 8.91
N THR A 91 4.30 6.68 8.38
CA THR A 91 4.63 7.88 9.15
C THR A 91 3.54 8.18 10.20
N ASP A 92 3.86 9.04 11.17
CA ASP A 92 2.88 9.45 12.18
C ASP A 92 1.71 10.23 11.56
N ALA A 93 1.97 10.97 10.48
CA ALA A 93 0.94 11.67 9.71
C ALA A 93 -0.01 10.68 9.00
N GLN A 94 0.54 9.63 8.40
CA GLN A 94 -0.26 8.56 7.78
C GLN A 94 -1.09 7.79 8.81
N LEU A 95 -0.51 7.50 9.99
CA LEU A 95 -1.24 6.86 11.08
C LEU A 95 -2.40 7.75 11.58
N ALA A 96 -2.17 9.06 11.72
CA ALA A 96 -3.22 10.01 12.10
C ALA A 96 -4.33 10.08 11.04
N TRP A 97 -3.95 10.10 9.76
CA TRP A 97 -4.89 10.04 8.64
C TRP A 97 -5.71 8.74 8.65
N LEU A 98 -5.06 7.59 8.82
CA LEU A 98 -5.74 6.30 8.87
C LEU A 98 -6.76 6.23 10.03
N ARG A 99 -6.40 6.77 11.23
CA ARG A 99 -7.32 6.87 12.35
C ARG A 99 -8.55 7.71 12.01
N ALA A 100 -8.33 8.85 11.36
CA ALA A 100 -9.42 9.74 10.95
C ALA A 100 -10.31 9.07 9.90
N ASP A 101 -9.75 8.44 8.88
CA ASP A 101 -10.47 7.73 7.83
C ASP A 101 -11.32 6.60 8.42
N LEU A 102 -10.71 5.72 9.20
CA LEU A 102 -11.37 4.58 9.83
C LEU A 102 -12.45 5.00 10.87
N SER A 103 -12.39 6.22 11.42
CA SER A 103 -13.45 6.72 12.34
C SER A 103 -14.80 6.85 11.66
N PHE A 104 -14.86 6.97 10.35
CA PHE A 104 -16.10 7.02 9.57
C PHE A 104 -16.59 5.63 9.11
N VAL A 105 -15.83 4.57 9.39
CA VAL A 105 -16.12 3.21 8.91
C VAL A 105 -16.79 2.40 10.03
N PRO A 106 -18.02 1.90 9.83
CA PRO A 106 -18.66 1.01 10.78
C PRO A 106 -17.82 -0.24 11.07
N LYS A 107 -17.71 -0.63 12.34
CA LYS A 107 -16.85 -1.76 12.78
C LYS A 107 -17.29 -3.12 12.21
N GLN A 108 -18.49 -3.23 11.67
CA GLN A 108 -19.03 -4.43 11.02
C GLN A 108 -18.57 -4.59 9.56
N LYS A 109 -18.00 -3.54 8.96
CA LYS A 109 -17.44 -3.63 7.61
C LYS A 109 -16.10 -4.36 7.61
N MET A 110 -15.84 -5.08 6.52
CA MET A 110 -14.50 -5.58 6.22
C MET A 110 -13.60 -4.41 5.86
N VAL A 111 -12.37 -4.40 6.38
CA VAL A 111 -11.31 -3.45 5.99
C VAL A 111 -10.20 -4.21 5.28
N ILE A 112 -9.79 -3.73 4.12
CA ILE A 112 -8.62 -4.23 3.41
C ILE A 112 -7.58 -3.12 3.34
N LEU A 113 -6.42 -3.31 3.97
CA LEU A 113 -5.28 -2.40 3.86
C LEU A 113 -4.31 -2.92 2.80
N CYS A 114 -4.12 -2.14 1.74
CA CYS A 114 -3.21 -2.39 0.63
C CYS A 114 -1.95 -1.51 0.77
N TYR A 115 -0.78 -2.12 0.63
CA TYR A 115 0.53 -1.47 0.70
C TYR A 115 1.55 -2.31 -0.09
N HIS A 116 2.82 -1.91 -0.14
CA HIS A 116 3.80 -2.59 -0.98
C HIS A 116 4.63 -3.64 -0.23
N ILE A 117 5.33 -3.26 0.84
CA ILE A 117 6.28 -4.13 1.56
C ILE A 117 5.59 -4.84 2.72
N PRO A 118 5.63 -6.19 2.79
CA PRO A 118 4.93 -6.94 3.84
C PRO A 118 5.28 -6.48 5.27
N LEU A 119 4.28 -6.38 6.13
CA LEU A 119 4.44 -5.95 7.53
C LEU A 119 4.88 -7.07 8.48
N ARG A 120 5.04 -8.28 7.97
CA ARG A 120 5.41 -9.48 8.75
C ARG A 120 6.75 -9.40 9.49
N SER A 121 7.63 -8.49 9.08
CA SER A 121 9.01 -8.41 9.60
C SER A 121 9.14 -7.87 11.03
N GLY A 122 8.07 -7.36 11.62
CA GLY A 122 8.06 -6.85 13.01
C GLY A 122 8.78 -5.52 13.23
N THR A 123 9.48 -4.98 12.22
CA THR A 123 10.31 -3.77 12.34
C THR A 123 9.72 -2.55 11.62
N ALA A 124 8.62 -2.71 10.90
CA ALA A 124 7.98 -1.63 10.15
C ALA A 124 7.46 -0.52 11.09
N ARG A 125 7.72 0.73 10.70
CA ARG A 125 7.32 1.90 11.48
C ARG A 125 5.80 1.94 11.68
N ASN A 126 5.36 2.18 12.91
CA ASN A 126 3.95 2.27 13.32
C ASN A 126 3.10 1.00 13.05
N MET A 127 3.71 -0.12 12.70
CA MET A 127 3.00 -1.34 12.35
C MET A 127 2.08 -1.83 13.49
N ALA A 128 2.57 -1.86 14.73
CA ALA A 128 1.77 -2.31 15.88
C ALA A 128 0.51 -1.45 16.05
N ALA A 129 0.62 -0.13 15.89
CA ALA A 129 -0.50 0.79 15.98
C ALA A 129 -1.51 0.60 14.83
N VAL A 130 -1.04 0.33 13.62
CA VAL A 130 -1.90 0.03 12.46
C VAL A 130 -2.64 -1.30 12.68
N LYS A 131 -1.95 -2.35 13.10
CA LYS A 131 -2.58 -3.65 13.40
C LYS A 131 -3.63 -3.52 14.51
N ALA A 132 -3.33 -2.76 15.57
CA ALA A 132 -4.30 -2.51 16.66
C ALA A 132 -5.55 -1.78 16.16
N LEU A 133 -5.43 -0.82 15.24
CA LEU A 133 -6.57 -0.15 14.64
C LEU A 133 -7.43 -1.10 13.81
N LEU A 134 -6.80 -1.97 13.03
CA LEU A 134 -7.50 -2.90 12.15
C LEU A 134 -8.19 -4.00 12.93
N SER A 135 -7.62 -4.46 14.05
CA SER A 135 -8.22 -5.50 14.91
C SER A 135 -9.52 -5.06 15.61
N GLU A 136 -9.86 -3.76 15.57
CA GLU A 136 -11.15 -3.26 16.04
C GLU A 136 -12.32 -3.60 15.09
N TYR A 137 -12.04 -4.06 13.88
CA TYR A 137 -13.06 -4.39 12.87
C TYR A 137 -13.40 -5.87 12.89
N ALA A 138 -14.66 -6.19 12.53
CA ALA A 138 -15.13 -7.58 12.50
C ALA A 138 -14.31 -8.47 11.57
N GLU A 139 -13.77 -7.88 10.49
CA GLU A 139 -12.89 -8.54 9.55
C GLU A 139 -11.91 -7.54 8.95
N ALA A 140 -10.61 -7.84 8.99
CA ALA A 140 -9.58 -7.02 8.37
C ALA A 140 -8.52 -7.90 7.70
N HIS A 141 -8.07 -7.47 6.52
CA HIS A 141 -7.05 -8.13 5.73
C HIS A 141 -5.95 -7.17 5.33
N LEU A 142 -4.73 -7.69 5.24
CA LEU A 142 -3.55 -7.02 4.77
C LEU A 142 -3.18 -7.57 3.39
N MET A 143 -2.91 -6.69 2.43
CA MET A 143 -2.54 -7.05 1.05
C MET A 143 -1.24 -6.38 0.68
N ALA A 144 -0.20 -7.17 0.42
CA ALA A 144 1.14 -6.69 0.08
C ALA A 144 1.69 -7.37 -1.18
N ALA A 145 2.88 -6.95 -1.62
CA ALA A 145 3.61 -7.50 -2.76
C ALA A 145 5.12 -7.61 -2.47
N HIS A 146 5.98 -6.94 -3.24
CA HIS A 146 7.42 -6.75 -3.05
C HIS A 146 8.30 -8.01 -3.11
N THR A 147 7.91 -9.11 -2.47
CA THR A 147 8.76 -10.32 -2.37
C THR A 147 8.76 -11.18 -3.63
N HIS A 148 7.84 -10.90 -4.57
CA HIS A 148 7.61 -11.66 -5.81
C HIS A 148 7.12 -13.10 -5.62
N TYR A 149 6.78 -13.50 -4.41
CA TYR A 149 6.22 -14.82 -4.10
C TYR A 149 4.80 -14.69 -3.56
N ASN A 150 3.94 -15.66 -3.88
CA ASN A 150 2.64 -15.78 -3.22
C ASN A 150 2.82 -16.41 -1.84
N GLU A 151 2.51 -15.65 -0.81
CA GLU A 151 2.61 -16.08 0.57
C GLU A 151 1.38 -15.62 1.37
N ASN A 152 1.08 -16.35 2.43
CA ASN A 152 -0.02 -16.03 3.32
C ASN A 152 0.45 -16.15 4.77
N PHE A 153 0.16 -15.14 5.57
CA PHE A 153 0.54 -15.07 6.97
C PHE A 153 -0.67 -14.75 7.85
N ILE A 154 -0.60 -15.24 9.07
CA ILE A 154 -1.45 -14.74 10.16
C ILE A 154 -0.53 -13.99 11.11
N ASN A 155 -0.72 -12.69 11.22
CA ASN A 155 0.00 -11.83 12.15
C ASN A 155 -0.59 -12.01 13.54
N THR A 156 0.02 -12.85 14.36
CA THR A 156 -0.48 -13.25 15.68
C THR A 156 -0.19 -12.25 16.79
N ASP A 157 0.58 -11.21 16.52
CA ASP A 157 0.86 -10.10 17.43
C ASP A 157 -0.29 -9.07 17.52
N ALA A 158 -1.37 -9.26 16.73
CA ALA A 158 -2.61 -8.51 16.86
C ALA A 158 -3.70 -9.41 17.46
N ASP A 159 -4.58 -8.84 18.29
CA ASP A 159 -5.71 -9.56 18.87
C ASP A 159 -6.60 -10.17 17.77
N GLY A 160 -6.71 -11.49 17.78
CA GLY A 160 -7.48 -12.26 16.79
C GLY A 160 -6.70 -12.64 15.54
N GLY A 161 -5.48 -12.17 15.36
CA GLY A 161 -4.66 -12.41 14.17
C GLY A 161 -5.16 -11.66 12.93
N LEU A 162 -4.26 -10.99 12.21
CA LEU A 162 -4.57 -10.36 10.93
C LEU A 162 -3.98 -11.19 9.79
N TYR A 163 -4.84 -11.57 8.86
CA TYR A 163 -4.41 -12.25 7.65
C TYR A 163 -3.69 -11.29 6.70
N GLU A 164 -2.47 -11.63 6.31
CA GLU A 164 -1.67 -10.89 5.33
C GLU A 164 -1.44 -11.77 4.11
N HIS A 165 -1.95 -11.35 2.96
CA HIS A 165 -1.69 -11.95 1.66
C HIS A 165 -0.60 -11.15 0.96
N ILE A 166 0.45 -11.85 0.53
CA ILE A 166 1.52 -11.29 -0.29
C ILE A 166 1.34 -11.82 -1.71
N HIS A 167 1.14 -10.91 -2.64
CA HIS A 167 0.89 -11.25 -4.04
C HIS A 167 2.22 -11.37 -4.80
N GLY A 168 2.40 -12.46 -5.51
CA GLY A 168 3.55 -12.66 -6.39
C GLY A 168 3.51 -11.74 -7.61
N ALA A 169 4.68 -11.44 -8.17
CA ALA A 169 4.79 -10.65 -9.37
C ALA A 169 4.17 -11.40 -10.57
N PRO A 170 3.32 -10.74 -11.39
CA PRO A 170 2.74 -11.39 -12.58
C PRO A 170 3.76 -11.60 -13.70
N CYS A 171 4.94 -11.00 -13.61
CA CYS A 171 6.01 -11.13 -14.60
C CYS A 171 7.15 -12.09 -14.19
N GLY A 172 7.03 -12.78 -13.06
CA GLY A 172 7.99 -13.79 -12.58
C GLY A 172 9.16 -13.24 -11.81
#